data_ddae993bde7423f69853a8e35e1798ba
#
_entry.id   ddae993bde7423f69853a8e35e1798ba
#
_cell.length_a   1.000
_cell.length_b   1.000
_cell.length_c   1.000
_cell.angle_alpha   90.00
_cell.angle_beta   90.00
_cell.angle_gamma   90.00
#
_symmetry.space_group_name_H-M   'P 1'
#
loop_
_entity.id
_entity.type
_entity.pdbx_description
1 polymer ?
#
loop_
_entity_poly.entity_id
_entity_poly.type
_entity_poly.pdbx_seq_one_letter_code
_entity_poly.pdbx_strand_id
1 'polypeptide(L)'
;MSDPGVVDARGLRCPAPIILLARAARDAADGTVLEVWWTDPAAETDIGAWARMRGHQVLGTEPLAEPGEAPADGVPARATRVRLAR
;
A
#
# COMPACT_ATOMS: atom_id res chain seq x y z
N MET A 1 4.08 -14.90 12.81
CA MET A 1 3.54 -14.93 11.43
C MET A 1 3.25 -13.51 10.96
N SER A 2 3.74 -13.15 9.81
CA SER A 2 3.51 -11.80 9.31
C SER A 2 2.05 -11.62 8.91
N ASP A 3 1.56 -10.39 9.03
CA ASP A 3 0.22 -10.06 8.60
C ASP A 3 0.18 -10.08 7.07
N PRO A 4 -0.60 -10.98 6.45
CA PRO A 4 -0.66 -11.05 4.99
C PRO A 4 -1.30 -9.82 4.35
N GLY A 5 -1.95 -8.99 5.16
CA GLY A 5 -2.58 -7.78 4.66
C GLY A 5 -1.66 -6.58 4.55
N VAL A 6 -0.40 -6.68 4.97
CA VAL A 6 0.51 -5.54 4.95
C VAL A 6 1.58 -5.71 3.88
N VAL A 7 1.71 -4.68 3.03
CA VAL A 7 2.76 -4.59 2.01
C VAL A 7 3.65 -3.41 2.39
N ASP A 8 4.85 -3.70 2.88
CA ASP A 8 5.77 -2.65 3.32
C ASP A 8 6.63 -2.20 2.14
N ALA A 9 6.30 -1.05 1.59
CA ALA A 9 7.03 -0.48 0.46
C ALA A 9 7.70 0.85 0.83
N ARG A 10 7.94 1.05 2.13
CA ARG A 10 8.61 2.29 2.57
C ARG A 10 10.02 2.36 2.00
N GLY A 11 10.41 3.55 1.58
CA GLY A 11 11.73 3.78 1.02
C GLY A 11 11.87 3.39 -0.44
N LEU A 12 10.84 2.82 -1.03
CA LEU A 12 10.87 2.39 -2.42
C LEU A 12 10.25 3.44 -3.34
N ARG A 13 10.79 3.58 -4.53
CA ARG A 13 10.23 4.47 -5.55
C ARG A 13 9.29 3.68 -6.45
N CYS A 14 8.25 4.35 -6.95
CA CYS A 14 7.40 3.75 -7.94
C CYS A 14 8.22 3.42 -9.20
N PRO A 15 7.97 2.27 -9.83
CA PRO A 15 6.78 1.43 -9.64
C PRO A 15 6.94 0.29 -8.63
N ALA A 16 8.01 0.24 -7.85
CA ALA A 16 8.24 -0.87 -6.93
C ALA A 16 7.09 -1.13 -5.96
N PRO A 17 6.47 -0.09 -5.33
CA PRO A 17 5.32 -0.34 -4.46
C PRO A 17 4.18 -1.08 -5.16
N ILE A 18 3.92 -0.73 -6.42
CA ILE A 18 2.83 -1.35 -7.19
C ILE A 18 3.16 -2.79 -7.53
N ILE A 19 4.41 -3.08 -7.82
CA ILE A 19 4.84 -4.44 -8.10
C ILE A 19 4.63 -5.33 -6.88
N LEU A 20 5.02 -4.84 -5.70
CA LEU A 20 4.81 -5.57 -4.46
C LEU A 20 3.33 -5.78 -4.16
N LEU A 21 2.53 -4.73 -4.36
CA LEU A 21 1.09 -4.81 -4.15
C LEU A 21 0.45 -5.83 -5.08
N ALA A 22 0.83 -5.80 -6.35
CA ALA A 22 0.28 -6.74 -7.33
C ALA A 22 0.63 -8.19 -6.98
N ARG A 23 1.84 -8.43 -6.48
CA ARG A 23 2.24 -9.77 -6.03
C ARG A 23 1.41 -10.23 -4.85
N ALA A 24 1.23 -9.36 -3.86
CA ALA A 24 0.42 -9.69 -2.69
C ALA A 24 -1.02 -9.97 -3.07
N ALA A 25 -1.57 -9.20 -4.01
CA ALA A 25 -2.95 -9.35 -4.46
C ALA A 25 -3.16 -10.67 -5.20
N ARG A 26 -2.12 -11.14 -5.87
CA ARG A 26 -2.22 -12.37 -6.66
C ARG A 26 -2.55 -13.59 -5.79
N ASP A 27 -2.03 -13.60 -4.57
CA ASP A 27 -2.20 -14.72 -3.67
C ASP A 27 -3.32 -14.53 -2.65
N ALA A 28 -3.99 -13.39 -2.69
CA ALA A 28 -5.00 -13.05 -1.71
C ALA A 28 -6.40 -13.41 -2.20
N ALA A 29 -7.28 -13.72 -1.24
CA ALA A 29 -8.66 -14.07 -1.55
C ALA A 29 -9.48 -12.82 -1.86
N ASP A 30 -10.61 -13.04 -2.54
CA ASP A 30 -11.59 -11.99 -2.77
C ASP A 30 -12.03 -11.35 -1.45
N GLY A 31 -12.12 -10.03 -1.42
CA GLY A 31 -12.52 -9.31 -0.24
C GLY A 31 -11.40 -9.01 0.73
N THR A 32 -10.19 -9.52 0.49
CA THR A 32 -9.04 -9.23 1.34
C THR A 32 -8.73 -7.74 1.27
N VAL A 33 -8.42 -7.15 2.43
CA VAL A 33 -7.96 -5.77 2.50
C VAL A 33 -6.44 -5.78 2.64
N LEU A 34 -5.75 -5.16 1.70
CA LEU A 34 -4.30 -4.99 1.74
C LEU A 34 -3.97 -3.56 2.14
N GLU A 35 -3.03 -3.42 3.04
CA GLU A 35 -2.54 -2.12 3.49
C GLU A 35 -1.13 -1.94 2.93
N VAL A 36 -0.94 -0.89 2.13
CA VAL A 36 0.35 -0.60 1.50
C VAL A 36 0.99 0.56 2.22
N TRP A 37 2.18 0.35 2.75
CA TRP A 37 2.96 1.41 3.39
C TRP A 37 3.93 1.97 2.37
N TRP A 38 3.91 3.30 2.20
CA TRP A 38 4.72 3.95 1.18
C TRP A 38 5.24 5.30 1.67
N THR A 39 6.34 5.75 1.06
CA THR A 39 6.92 7.06 1.33
C THR A 39 6.97 7.91 0.07
N ASP A 40 6.97 7.30 -1.12
CA ASP A 40 6.98 8.03 -2.39
C ASP A 40 5.56 8.49 -2.71
N PRO A 41 5.29 9.82 -2.78
CA PRO A 41 3.93 10.31 -3.07
C PRO A 41 3.33 9.77 -4.35
N ALA A 42 4.15 9.40 -5.34
CA ALA A 42 3.64 8.82 -6.59
C ALA A 42 2.93 7.49 -6.34
N ALA A 43 3.25 6.81 -5.23
CA ALA A 43 2.62 5.53 -4.92
C ALA A 43 1.12 5.67 -4.69
N GLU A 44 0.68 6.76 -4.06
CA GLU A 44 -0.75 6.95 -3.82
C GLU A 44 -1.53 7.01 -5.11
N THR A 45 -1.06 7.80 -6.07
CA THR A 45 -1.70 7.92 -7.39
C THR A 45 -1.67 6.58 -8.13
N ASP A 46 -0.53 5.91 -8.09
CA ASP A 46 -0.36 4.64 -8.82
C ASP A 46 -1.20 3.52 -8.21
N ILE A 47 -1.33 3.48 -6.89
CA ILE A 47 -2.20 2.52 -6.22
C ILE A 47 -3.64 2.72 -6.67
N GLY A 48 -4.10 3.99 -6.71
CA GLY A 48 -5.44 4.30 -7.17
C GLY A 48 -5.70 3.87 -8.60
N ALA A 49 -4.74 4.12 -9.48
CA ALA A 49 -4.86 3.73 -10.88
C ALA A 49 -4.88 2.19 -11.03
N TRP A 50 -3.99 1.51 -10.33
CA TRP A 50 -3.95 0.06 -10.35
C TRP A 50 -5.26 -0.54 -9.85
N ALA A 51 -5.79 -0.02 -8.75
CA ALA A 51 -7.03 -0.52 -8.18
C ALA A 51 -8.19 -0.36 -9.16
N ARG A 52 -8.29 0.81 -9.82
CA ARG A 52 -9.34 1.03 -10.82
C ARG A 52 -9.23 0.06 -11.99
N MET A 53 -8.00 -0.14 -12.48
CA MET A 53 -7.79 -1.03 -13.62
C MET A 53 -8.17 -2.48 -13.32
N ARG A 54 -8.01 -2.89 -12.07
CA ARG A 54 -8.28 -4.26 -11.65
C ARG A 54 -9.64 -4.45 -11.00
N GLY A 55 -10.40 -3.37 -10.85
CA GLY A 55 -11.71 -3.45 -10.22
C GLY A 55 -11.69 -3.51 -8.71
N HIS A 56 -10.56 -3.19 -8.10
CA HIS A 56 -10.44 -3.16 -6.64
C HIS A 56 -10.88 -1.80 -6.11
N GLN A 57 -11.11 -1.71 -4.79
CA GLN A 57 -11.60 -0.50 -4.15
C GLN A 57 -10.57 0.08 -3.20
N VAL A 58 -10.18 1.33 -3.40
CA VAL A 58 -9.34 2.05 -2.45
C VAL A 58 -10.22 2.53 -1.31
N LEU A 59 -9.90 2.11 -0.08
CA LEU A 59 -10.69 2.47 1.10
C LEU A 59 -10.25 3.78 1.73
N GLY A 60 -8.98 4.15 1.59
CA GLY A 60 -8.46 5.38 2.13
C GLY A 60 -6.97 5.34 2.36
N THR A 61 -6.42 6.51 2.71
CA THR A 61 -5.01 6.68 3.01
C THR A 61 -4.89 7.42 4.33
N GLU A 62 -4.00 6.97 5.20
CA GLU A 62 -3.77 7.55 6.51
C GLU A 62 -2.28 7.68 6.79
N PRO A 63 -1.87 8.63 7.65
CA PRO A 63 -0.49 8.66 8.11
C PRO A 63 -0.15 7.38 8.87
N LEU A 64 1.06 6.89 8.68
CA LEU A 64 1.51 5.66 9.34
C LEU A 64 2.36 5.93 10.57
N ALA A 65 2.84 7.16 10.75
CA ALA A 65 3.79 7.48 11.81
C ALA A 65 3.30 7.06 13.19
N GLU A 66 4.15 6.36 13.92
CA GLU A 66 3.90 6.02 15.31
C GLU A 66 4.17 7.24 16.19
N PRO A 67 3.42 7.43 17.28
CA PRO A 67 3.71 8.53 18.18
C PRO A 67 5.16 8.46 18.70
N GLY A 68 5.86 9.56 18.58
CA GLY A 68 7.24 9.66 19.05
C GLY A 68 8.29 9.10 18.11
N GLU A 69 7.89 8.59 16.97
CA GLU A 69 8.81 7.99 16.01
C GLU A 69 9.02 8.92 14.82
N ALA A 70 10.29 9.27 14.56
CA ALA A 70 10.64 10.09 13.41
C ALA A 70 10.94 9.18 12.21
N PRO A 71 10.54 9.57 10.99
CA PRO A 71 10.92 8.82 9.80
C PRO A 71 12.44 8.78 9.65
N ALA A 72 12.97 7.63 9.26
CA ALA A 72 14.42 7.45 9.17
C ALA A 72 15.07 8.39 8.17
N ASP A 73 14.37 8.72 7.09
CA ASP A 73 14.87 9.56 6.01
C ASP A 73 14.20 10.93 5.98
N GLY A 74 13.40 11.25 7.00
CA GLY A 74 12.68 12.51 7.06
C GLY A 74 11.41 12.53 6.19
N VAL A 75 11.08 11.45 5.53
CA VAL A 75 9.88 11.37 4.69
C VAL A 75 8.79 10.60 5.45
N PRO A 76 7.64 11.25 5.74
CA PRO A 76 6.58 10.56 6.45
C PRO A 76 6.02 9.39 5.64
N ALA A 77 5.81 8.28 6.30
CA ALA A 77 5.17 7.13 5.67
C ALA A 77 3.66 7.24 5.78
N ARG A 78 2.97 6.68 4.79
CA ARG A 78 1.52 6.60 4.77
C ARG A 78 1.08 5.19 4.46
N ALA A 79 -0.15 4.87 4.82
CA ALA A 79 -0.74 3.58 4.54
C ALA A 79 -2.00 3.77 3.72
N THR A 80 -2.07 3.07 2.59
CA THR A 80 -3.26 3.07 1.73
C THR A 80 -3.88 1.68 1.79
N ARG A 81 -5.17 1.60 2.07
CA ARG A 81 -5.89 0.33 2.14
C ARG A 81 -6.68 0.09 0.87
N VAL A 82 -6.60 -1.12 0.37
CA VAL A 82 -7.30 -1.53 -0.85
C VAL A 82 -8.03 -2.83 -0.57
N ARG A 83 -9.31 -2.86 -0.87
CA ARG A 83 -10.10 -4.09 -0.81
C ARG A 83 -10.08 -4.74 -2.18
N LEU A 84 -9.70 -6.00 -2.21
CA LEU A 84 -9.62 -6.74 -3.45
C LEU A 84 -11.00 -7.26 -3.86
N ALA A 85 -11.36 -7.01 -5.12
CA ALA A 85 -12.59 -7.52 -5.72
C ALA A 85 -12.18 -8.44 -6.87
N ARG A 86 -12.31 -9.73 -6.68
CA ARG A 86 -11.83 -10.69 -7.68
C ARG A 86 -12.98 -11.45 -8.30
#